data_064751b8040ac1617059530014dd264e
#
_entry.id   064751b8040ac1617059530014dd264e
#
_cell.length_a   1.000
_cell.length_b   1.000
_cell.length_c   1.000
_cell.angle_alpha   90.00
_cell.angle_beta   90.00
_cell.angle_gamma   90.00
#
_symmetry.space_group_name_H-M   'P 1'
#
loop_
_entity.id
_entity.type
_entity.pdbx_description
1 polymer ?
#
loop_
_entity_poly.entity_id
_entity_poly.type
_entity_poly.pdbx_seq_one_letter_code
_entity_poly.pdbx_strand_id
1 'polypeptide(L)'
;MRMKGAQIVLHMLKLHEIKHVFGLPGETTLGFYREWLNCSDITHILTHDERSAAFMAEAYAKVTGKVGVSEAPSPGAGHPVPGVIESFTGSVPTLCLTSDVPFNSDKRNMLSGFDQNSLYSTITKESILVTRAKDLPFLIRRAFRVAVSGRPGAV
;
A
#
# COMPACT_ATOMS: atom_id res chain seq x y z
N MET A 1 -8.13 17.90 15.44
CA MET A 1 -7.22 18.37 14.38
C MET A 1 -7.72 17.82 13.06
N ARG A 2 -7.82 18.66 12.02
CA ARG A 2 -8.28 18.21 10.69
C ARG A 2 -7.04 17.80 9.87
N MET A 3 -6.97 16.55 9.42
CA MET A 3 -5.86 16.01 8.63
C MET A 3 -6.33 15.61 7.25
N LYS A 4 -5.46 15.72 6.24
CA LYS A 4 -5.68 15.15 4.90
C LYS A 4 -5.48 13.64 4.95
N GLY A 5 -6.10 12.89 4.01
CA GLY A 5 -5.95 11.43 3.94
C GLY A 5 -4.50 10.98 3.87
N ALA A 6 -3.68 11.62 3.04
CA ALA A 6 -2.24 11.32 2.94
C ALA A 6 -1.49 11.50 4.28
N GLN A 7 -1.81 12.56 5.03
CA GLN A 7 -1.24 12.78 6.37
C GLN A 7 -1.65 11.69 7.35
N ILE A 8 -2.90 11.22 7.25
CA ILE A 8 -3.39 10.10 8.08
C ILE A 8 -2.63 8.83 7.76
N VAL A 9 -2.42 8.51 6.48
CA VAL A 9 -1.67 7.32 6.06
C VAL A 9 -0.26 7.37 6.65
N LEU A 10 0.50 8.46 6.43
CA LEU A 10 1.86 8.60 6.96
C LEU A 10 1.89 8.52 8.49
N HIS A 11 0.95 9.15 9.16
CA HIS A 11 0.84 9.09 10.61
C HIS A 11 0.59 7.66 11.11
N MET A 12 -0.29 6.91 10.44
CA MET A 12 -0.59 5.53 10.78
C MET A 12 0.62 4.61 10.54
N LEU A 13 1.33 4.77 9.42
CA LEU A 13 2.57 4.03 9.15
C LEU A 13 3.61 4.28 10.25
N LYS A 14 3.74 5.53 10.68
CA LYS A 14 4.63 5.91 11.79
C LYS A 14 4.23 5.27 13.12
N LEU A 15 2.94 5.23 13.45
CA LEU A 15 2.41 4.55 14.65
C LEU A 15 2.67 3.04 14.63
N HIS A 16 2.78 2.43 13.44
CA HIS A 16 3.16 1.03 13.26
C HIS A 16 4.67 0.83 13.08
N GLU A 17 5.48 1.86 13.44
CA GLU A 17 6.95 1.83 13.42
C GLU A 17 7.56 1.51 12.05
N ILE A 18 6.84 1.77 10.96
CA ILE A 18 7.34 1.61 9.61
C ILE A 18 8.45 2.64 9.37
N LYS A 19 9.62 2.15 8.95
CA LYS A 19 10.79 2.98 8.65
C LYS A 19 11.07 3.12 7.16
N HIS A 20 10.64 2.15 6.37
CA HIS A 20 10.88 2.12 4.94
C HIS A 20 9.59 1.77 4.20
N VAL A 21 9.35 2.46 3.11
CA VAL A 21 8.31 2.13 2.13
C VAL A 21 8.95 2.12 0.76
N PHE A 22 8.69 1.07 0.00
CA PHE A 22 9.25 0.86 -1.33
C PHE A 22 8.20 1.23 -2.38
N GLY A 23 8.55 2.05 -3.35
CA GLY A 23 7.53 2.48 -4.32
C GLY A 23 8.03 3.33 -5.46
N LEU A 24 7.12 3.66 -6.35
CA LEU A 24 7.35 4.50 -7.51
C LEU A 24 6.28 5.58 -7.60
N PRO A 25 6.63 6.88 -7.53
CA PRO A 25 5.67 7.97 -7.66
C PRO A 25 4.95 7.96 -9.01
N GLY A 26 3.65 8.25 -8.99
CA GLY A 26 2.86 8.46 -10.19
C GLY A 26 1.78 9.52 -9.96
N GLU A 27 1.03 9.84 -11.00
CA GLU A 27 0.04 10.91 -10.98
C GLU A 27 -0.96 10.76 -9.82
N THR A 28 -1.49 9.57 -9.61
CA THR A 28 -2.50 9.30 -8.59
C THR A 28 -1.94 9.34 -7.16
N THR A 29 -0.62 9.30 -6.97
CA THR A 29 0.07 9.38 -5.67
C THR A 29 0.70 10.76 -5.39
N LEU A 30 0.65 11.74 -6.30
CA LEU A 30 1.27 13.06 -6.11
C LEU A 30 0.86 13.73 -4.81
N GLY A 31 -0.44 13.65 -4.43
CA GLY A 31 -0.92 14.20 -3.18
C GLY A 31 -0.33 13.54 -1.94
N PHE A 32 -0.01 12.25 -2.02
CA PHE A 32 0.64 11.48 -0.98
C PHE A 32 2.12 11.87 -0.85
N TYR A 33 2.84 11.91 -1.96
CA TYR A 33 4.26 12.31 -1.97
C TYR A 33 4.48 13.74 -1.54
N ARG A 34 3.56 14.66 -1.88
CA ARG A 34 3.61 16.05 -1.40
C ARG A 34 3.61 16.14 0.14
N GLU A 35 2.79 15.35 0.80
CA GLU A 35 2.78 15.32 2.26
C GLU A 35 4.02 14.59 2.82
N TRP A 36 4.56 13.62 2.07
CA TRP A 36 5.77 12.88 2.46
C TRP A 36 7.02 13.76 2.49
N LEU A 37 7.13 14.80 1.67
CA LEU A 37 8.24 15.74 1.73
C LEU A 37 8.45 16.36 3.12
N ASN A 38 7.40 16.37 3.95
CA ASN A 38 7.44 16.87 5.32
C ASN A 38 7.51 15.76 6.37
N CYS A 39 7.77 14.51 5.96
CA CYS A 39 7.83 13.34 6.83
C CYS A 39 9.24 12.76 6.83
N SER A 40 10.05 13.10 7.82
CA SER A 40 11.42 12.60 7.96
C SER A 40 11.53 11.24 8.67
N ASP A 41 10.43 10.75 9.26
CA ASP A 41 10.45 9.53 10.09
C ASP A 41 10.40 8.24 9.27
N ILE A 42 9.97 8.32 8.00
CA ILE A 42 9.80 7.20 7.09
C ILE A 42 10.61 7.47 5.81
N THR A 43 11.57 6.62 5.53
CA THR A 43 12.36 6.70 4.31
C THR A 43 11.59 6.08 3.15
N HIS A 44 11.36 6.83 2.10
CA HIS A 44 10.89 6.29 0.83
C HIS A 44 12.08 5.74 0.04
N ILE A 45 11.98 4.48 -0.36
CA ILE A 45 12.95 3.82 -1.25
C ILE A 45 12.37 3.82 -2.65
N LEU A 46 12.89 4.72 -3.49
CA LEU A 46 12.47 4.83 -4.88
C LEU A 46 12.88 3.59 -5.66
N THR A 47 11.92 2.97 -6.32
CA THR A 47 12.14 1.87 -7.26
C THR A 47 11.95 2.33 -8.71
N HIS A 48 12.38 1.53 -9.67
CA HIS A 48 12.15 1.81 -11.09
C HIS A 48 10.97 1.01 -11.67
N ASP A 49 10.30 0.23 -10.80
CA ASP A 49 9.16 -0.62 -11.16
C ASP A 49 8.42 -1.00 -9.88
N GLU A 50 7.10 -0.96 -9.88
CA GLU A 50 6.27 -1.26 -8.70
C GLU A 50 6.32 -2.75 -8.32
N ARG A 51 6.64 -3.63 -9.27
CA ARG A 51 6.91 -5.04 -9.00
C ARG A 51 8.15 -5.20 -8.12
N SER A 52 9.21 -4.45 -8.44
CA SER A 52 10.41 -4.41 -7.61
C SER A 52 10.10 -3.89 -6.20
N ALA A 53 9.22 -2.90 -6.07
CA ALA A 53 8.79 -2.39 -4.77
C ALA A 53 8.13 -3.47 -3.91
N ALA A 54 7.24 -4.28 -4.50
CA ALA A 54 6.57 -5.38 -3.80
C ALA A 54 7.55 -6.46 -3.35
N PHE A 55 8.50 -6.89 -4.20
CA PHE A 55 9.54 -7.84 -3.83
C PHE A 55 10.51 -7.28 -2.78
N MET A 56 10.85 -6.00 -2.85
CA MET A 56 11.69 -5.36 -1.81
C MET A 56 10.97 -5.32 -0.45
N ALA A 57 9.67 -5.02 -0.44
CA ALA A 57 8.86 -5.07 0.78
C ALA A 57 8.80 -6.49 1.36
N GLU A 58 8.62 -7.49 0.50
CA GLU A 58 8.61 -8.91 0.87
C GLU A 58 9.97 -9.34 1.46
N ALA A 59 11.07 -9.03 0.79
CA ALA A 59 12.40 -9.33 1.26
C ALA A 59 12.72 -8.62 2.60
N TYR A 60 12.34 -7.35 2.72
CA TYR A 60 12.47 -6.59 3.96
C TYR A 60 11.72 -7.26 5.11
N ALA A 61 10.49 -7.71 4.87
CA ALA A 61 9.71 -8.40 5.90
C ALA A 61 10.37 -9.72 6.33
N LYS A 62 10.88 -10.51 5.39
CA LYS A 62 11.61 -11.76 5.68
C LYS A 62 12.85 -11.54 6.55
N VAL A 63 13.63 -10.51 6.23
CA VAL A 63 14.90 -10.24 6.93
C VAL A 63 14.68 -9.62 8.31
N THR A 64 13.68 -8.74 8.43
CA THR A 64 13.50 -7.95 9.66
C THR A 64 12.46 -8.53 10.61
N GLY A 65 11.59 -9.44 10.14
CA GLY A 65 10.43 -9.91 10.89
C GLY A 65 9.32 -8.86 11.07
N LYS A 66 9.43 -7.72 10.39
CA LYS A 66 8.45 -6.62 10.43
C LYS A 66 7.56 -6.65 9.18
N VAL A 67 6.44 -5.93 9.21
CA VAL A 67 5.60 -5.77 8.02
C VAL A 67 6.36 -4.96 6.96
N GLY A 68 6.51 -5.53 5.77
CA GLY A 68 7.04 -4.81 4.61
C GLY A 68 5.94 -3.98 3.95
N VAL A 69 6.26 -2.75 3.55
CA VAL A 69 5.27 -1.85 2.94
C VAL A 69 5.73 -1.42 1.56
N SER A 70 4.89 -1.69 0.56
CA SER A 70 5.06 -1.15 -0.80
C SER A 70 3.93 -0.18 -1.14
N GLU A 71 4.18 0.70 -2.10
CA GLU A 71 3.15 1.57 -2.67
C GLU A 71 3.21 1.58 -4.19
N ALA A 72 2.08 1.83 -4.83
CA ALA A 72 1.96 1.90 -6.28
C ALA A 72 0.86 2.88 -6.72
N PRO A 73 1.12 3.71 -7.76
CA PRO A 73 0.10 4.54 -8.38
C PRO A 73 -0.80 3.71 -9.32
N SER A 74 -1.97 4.21 -9.67
CA SER A 74 -2.74 3.66 -10.79
C SER A 74 -2.24 4.23 -12.13
N PRO A 75 -2.06 3.41 -13.21
CA PRO A 75 -2.39 2.00 -13.35
C PRO A 75 -1.26 1.06 -12.86
N GLY A 76 -0.13 1.59 -12.40
CA GLY A 76 1.02 0.83 -11.89
C GLY A 76 0.66 -0.14 -10.78
N ALA A 77 -0.49 0.08 -10.12
CA ALA A 77 -1.06 -0.86 -9.14
C ALA A 77 -1.34 -2.28 -9.69
N GLY A 78 -1.25 -2.52 -10.99
CA GLY A 78 -1.24 -3.86 -11.55
C GLY A 78 0.11 -4.57 -11.48
N HIS A 79 1.21 -3.85 -11.34
CA HIS A 79 2.56 -4.42 -11.36
C HIS A 79 3.00 -5.11 -10.07
N PRO A 80 2.59 -4.72 -8.84
CA PRO A 80 2.96 -5.40 -7.61
C PRO A 80 2.49 -6.86 -7.50
N VAL A 81 1.54 -7.28 -8.33
CA VAL A 81 0.87 -8.59 -8.28
C VAL A 81 1.84 -9.76 -8.05
N PRO A 82 2.95 -9.94 -8.80
CA PRO A 82 3.86 -11.06 -8.55
C PRO A 82 4.46 -11.06 -7.13
N GLY A 83 4.92 -9.91 -6.63
CA GLY A 83 5.49 -9.80 -5.28
C GLY A 83 4.44 -9.96 -4.17
N VAL A 84 3.20 -9.52 -4.43
CA VAL A 84 2.07 -9.74 -3.52
C VAL A 84 1.69 -11.23 -3.44
N ILE A 85 1.69 -11.94 -4.58
CA ILE A 85 1.48 -13.40 -4.62
C ILE A 85 2.56 -14.11 -3.81
N GLU A 86 3.83 -13.77 -3.99
CA GLU A 86 4.94 -14.36 -3.23
C GLU A 86 4.78 -14.11 -1.72
N SER A 87 4.41 -12.90 -1.33
CA SER A 87 4.14 -12.58 0.08
C SER A 87 2.96 -13.40 0.63
N PHE A 88 1.88 -13.53 -0.13
CA PHE A 88 0.68 -14.27 0.27
C PHE A 88 0.95 -15.77 0.40
N THR A 89 1.56 -16.38 -0.62
CA THR A 89 1.86 -17.82 -0.64
C THR A 89 3.02 -18.18 0.29
N GLY A 90 4.00 -17.29 0.43
CA GLY A 90 5.16 -17.44 1.30
C GLY A 90 4.90 -17.14 2.79
N SER A 91 3.67 -16.75 3.16
CA SER A 91 3.34 -16.39 4.55
C SER A 91 4.15 -15.21 5.09
N VAL A 92 4.43 -14.22 4.25
CA VAL A 92 5.22 -13.03 4.58
C VAL A 92 4.27 -11.84 4.80
N PRO A 93 4.31 -11.18 5.96
CA PRO A 93 3.42 -10.06 6.24
C PRO A 93 3.81 -8.83 5.45
N THR A 94 3.01 -8.44 4.46
CA THR A 94 3.21 -7.23 3.67
C THR A 94 1.94 -6.41 3.55
N LEU A 95 2.10 -5.12 3.36
CA LEU A 95 1.03 -4.16 3.07
C LEU A 95 1.34 -3.48 1.73
N CYS A 96 0.47 -3.69 0.73
CA CYS A 96 0.56 -3.03 -0.56
C CYS A 96 -0.44 -1.85 -0.60
N LEU A 97 0.07 -0.63 -0.53
CA LEU A 97 -0.73 0.58 -0.63
C LEU A 97 -0.87 0.96 -2.09
N THR A 98 -2.08 0.91 -2.62
CA THR A 98 -2.33 1.38 -3.99
C THR A 98 -3.20 2.63 -3.99
N SER A 99 -2.90 3.56 -4.87
CA SER A 99 -3.80 4.67 -5.14
C SER A 99 -4.73 4.34 -6.30
N ASP A 100 -5.84 5.06 -6.38
CA ASP A 100 -6.85 4.86 -7.40
C ASP A 100 -7.25 6.22 -8.01
N VAL A 101 -7.97 6.18 -9.10
CA VAL A 101 -8.67 7.34 -9.67
C VAL A 101 -9.75 7.83 -8.71
N PRO A 102 -10.27 9.08 -8.86
CA PRO A 102 -11.30 9.61 -7.97
C PRO A 102 -12.50 8.65 -7.84
N PHE A 103 -12.95 8.42 -6.62
CA PHE A 103 -13.98 7.43 -6.29
C PHE A 103 -15.31 7.62 -7.04
N ASN A 104 -15.65 8.87 -7.38
CA ASN A 104 -16.85 9.21 -8.13
C ASN A 104 -16.69 9.18 -9.65
N SER A 105 -15.53 8.73 -10.15
CA SER A 105 -15.30 8.59 -11.59
C SER A 105 -15.80 7.25 -12.13
N ASP A 106 -16.18 7.23 -13.42
CA ASP A 106 -16.44 5.98 -14.12
C ASP A 106 -15.12 5.29 -14.47
N LYS A 107 -14.72 4.32 -13.67
CA LYS A 107 -13.45 3.60 -13.83
C LYS A 107 -13.27 2.94 -15.20
N ARG A 108 -14.36 2.56 -15.89
CA ARG A 108 -14.28 1.91 -17.22
C ARG A 108 -13.80 2.84 -18.31
N ASN A 109 -14.15 4.11 -18.19
CA ASN A 109 -13.87 5.13 -19.20
C ASN A 109 -12.82 6.15 -18.72
N MET A 110 -12.30 5.99 -17.51
CA MET A 110 -11.27 6.87 -16.95
C MET A 110 -9.88 6.30 -17.25
N LEU A 111 -9.00 7.14 -17.78
CA LEU A 111 -7.58 6.80 -17.92
C LEU A 111 -7.04 6.31 -16.57
N SER A 112 -6.32 5.21 -16.57
CA SER A 112 -5.74 4.58 -15.38
C SER A 112 -6.75 3.95 -14.41
N GLY A 113 -8.06 3.98 -14.73
CA GLY A 113 -9.10 3.38 -13.89
C GLY A 113 -9.24 1.88 -14.15
N PHE A 114 -9.23 1.07 -13.10
CA PHE A 114 -9.57 -0.36 -13.15
C PHE A 114 -9.98 -0.88 -11.77
N ASP A 115 -10.57 -2.08 -11.71
CA ASP A 115 -11.00 -2.68 -10.45
C ASP A 115 -9.83 -3.36 -9.72
N GLN A 116 -9.10 -2.57 -8.96
CA GLN A 116 -7.97 -3.05 -8.15
C GLN A 116 -8.44 -4.00 -7.05
N ASN A 117 -9.61 -3.74 -6.45
CA ASN A 117 -10.11 -4.57 -5.35
C ASN A 117 -10.37 -6.01 -5.79
N SER A 118 -10.99 -6.21 -6.96
CA SER A 118 -11.18 -7.53 -7.54
C SER A 118 -9.85 -8.18 -7.91
N LEU A 119 -8.89 -7.43 -8.46
CA LEU A 119 -7.57 -7.95 -8.80
C LEU A 119 -6.87 -8.53 -7.56
N TYR A 120 -6.87 -7.80 -6.44
CA TYR A 120 -6.15 -8.20 -5.24
C TYR A 120 -6.90 -9.18 -4.34
N SER A 121 -8.22 -9.29 -4.46
CA SER A 121 -9.06 -10.12 -3.57
C SER A 121 -8.68 -11.59 -3.50
N THR A 122 -8.09 -12.15 -4.57
CA THR A 122 -7.70 -13.56 -4.66
C THR A 122 -6.26 -13.84 -4.26
N ILE A 123 -5.45 -12.81 -4.13
CA ILE A 123 -3.99 -12.92 -3.90
C ILE A 123 -3.55 -12.25 -2.60
N THR A 124 -4.50 -11.85 -1.76
CA THR A 124 -4.26 -11.24 -0.45
C THR A 124 -5.14 -11.88 0.61
N LYS A 125 -4.78 -11.70 1.88
CA LYS A 125 -5.64 -12.08 3.00
C LYS A 125 -6.90 -11.22 3.10
N GLU A 126 -6.76 -9.97 2.70
CA GLU A 126 -7.85 -9.01 2.62
C GLU A 126 -7.47 -7.91 1.63
N SER A 127 -8.37 -7.58 0.72
CA SER A 127 -8.27 -6.39 -0.13
C SER A 127 -9.22 -5.31 0.42
N ILE A 128 -8.69 -4.15 0.74
CA ILE A 128 -9.41 -3.09 1.46
C ILE A 128 -9.61 -1.86 0.58
N LEU A 129 -10.84 -1.61 0.16
CA LEU A 129 -11.17 -0.38 -0.56
C LEU A 129 -11.52 0.74 0.42
N VAL A 130 -10.73 1.81 0.41
CA VAL A 130 -10.96 3.00 1.23
C VAL A 130 -11.80 4.03 0.46
N THR A 131 -13.01 4.27 0.89
CA THR A 131 -13.91 5.24 0.25
C THR A 131 -14.00 6.59 0.98
N ARG A 132 -13.58 6.65 2.24
CA ARG A 132 -13.64 7.87 3.07
C ARG A 132 -12.38 8.02 3.90
N ALA A 133 -11.77 9.20 3.87
CA ALA A 133 -10.55 9.49 4.62
C ALA A 133 -10.67 9.26 6.14
N LYS A 134 -11.86 9.46 6.71
CA LYS A 134 -12.13 9.25 8.14
C LYS A 134 -11.97 7.79 8.59
N ASP A 135 -12.09 6.83 7.67
CA ASP A 135 -12.00 5.41 7.97
C ASP A 135 -10.55 4.89 7.92
N LEU A 136 -9.62 5.67 7.34
CA LEU A 136 -8.20 5.30 7.20
C LEU A 136 -7.55 4.83 8.52
N PRO A 137 -7.72 5.50 9.67
CA PRO A 137 -7.07 5.05 10.90
C PRO A 137 -7.49 3.64 11.32
N PHE A 138 -8.77 3.32 11.16
CA PHE A 138 -9.32 2.01 11.46
C PHE A 138 -8.85 0.96 10.44
N LEU A 139 -8.96 1.27 9.14
CA LEU A 139 -8.65 0.34 8.06
C LEU A 139 -7.16 0.01 7.99
N ILE A 140 -6.26 0.97 8.19
CA ILE A 140 -4.82 0.72 8.24
C ILE A 140 -4.46 -0.15 9.46
N ARG A 141 -5.02 0.14 10.63
CA ARG A 141 -4.82 -0.69 11.81
C ARG A 141 -5.31 -2.12 11.61
N ARG A 142 -6.47 -2.28 10.92
CA ARG A 142 -7.00 -3.58 10.51
C ARG A 142 -6.03 -4.29 9.56
N ALA A 143 -5.53 -3.60 8.53
CA ALA A 143 -4.59 -4.16 7.55
C ALA A 143 -3.34 -4.72 8.23
N PHE A 144 -2.69 -3.96 9.10
CA PHE A 144 -1.53 -4.44 9.86
C PHE A 144 -1.85 -5.67 10.71
N ARG A 145 -2.98 -5.64 11.42
CA ARG A 145 -3.42 -6.79 12.22
C ARG A 145 -3.66 -8.03 11.36
N VAL A 146 -4.34 -7.89 10.23
CA VAL A 146 -4.63 -8.99 9.32
C VAL A 146 -3.35 -9.55 8.72
N ALA A 147 -2.41 -8.69 8.31
CA ALA A 147 -1.13 -9.11 7.74
C ALA A 147 -0.36 -10.07 8.64
N VAL A 148 -0.37 -9.85 9.97
CA VAL A 148 0.41 -10.63 10.93
C VAL A 148 -0.39 -11.71 11.66
N SER A 149 -1.73 -11.70 11.62
CA SER A 149 -2.56 -12.63 12.39
C SER A 149 -2.66 -14.01 11.73
N GLY A 150 -2.71 -15.08 12.53
CA GLY A 150 -2.78 -16.45 12.03
C GLY A 150 -1.62 -16.78 11.10
N ARG A 151 -1.89 -17.30 9.90
CA ARG A 151 -0.89 -17.41 8.84
C ARG A 151 -0.60 -15.99 8.31
N PRO A 152 0.60 -15.44 8.46
CA PRO A 152 0.93 -14.13 7.90
C PRO A 152 0.76 -14.07 6.39
N GLY A 153 0.66 -12.88 5.83
CA GLY A 153 0.53 -12.73 4.38
C GLY A 153 0.22 -11.29 3.96
N ALA A 154 0.10 -11.09 2.66
CA ALA A 154 -0.19 -9.80 2.05
C ALA A 154 -1.61 -9.29 2.34
N VAL A 155 -1.73 -7.97 2.48
CA VAL A 155 -2.98 -7.18 2.55
C VAL A 155 -2.88 -6.01 1.58
#